data_58034c5de48642a71e6b5ad38f9561bd
#
_entry.id   58034c5de48642a71e6b5ad38f9561bd
#
_cell.length_a   1.000
_cell.length_b   1.000
_cell.length_c   1.000
_cell.angle_alpha   90.00
_cell.angle_beta   90.00
_cell.angle_gamma   90.00
#
_symmetry.space_group_name_H-M   'P 1'
#
loop_
_entity.id
_entity.type
_entity.pdbx_description
1 polymer ?
#
loop_
_entity_poly.entity_id
_entity_poly.type
_entity_poly.pdbx_seq_one_letter_code
_entity_poly.pdbx_strand_id
1 'polypeptide(L)'
;MKIDYLILGEYQTNCYVLRKESLGLRNNESAQDCLVIDPGLEAGELIEFLDEKKLNPVAVLLTHGHIDHIAGVSALRNRYPEIKVYIHNLDAEMLTEPKINLSAMTGSAFVTEAEDVSLKERDIIDLAGVKLLVLHTPGHTPGGISLYSKEDGVVFVGDTLFADSIGRTDFPGGSTSQLLGSVREKLFTLPEETQVYPGHGPATTIAAEKAHNPFF
;
A
#
# COMPACT_ATOMS: atom_id res chain seq x y z
N MET A 1 -16.12 -5.06 -1.63
CA MET A 1 -14.98 -4.57 -2.47
C MET A 1 -14.37 -5.75 -3.21
N LYS A 2 -13.91 -5.56 -4.45
CA LYS A 2 -13.08 -6.54 -5.15
C LYS A 2 -11.62 -6.16 -4.99
N ILE A 3 -10.81 -7.13 -4.62
CA ILE A 3 -9.36 -7.00 -4.43
C ILE A 3 -8.71 -7.97 -5.42
N ASP A 4 -7.90 -7.46 -6.33
CA ASP A 4 -6.93 -8.24 -7.09
C ASP A 4 -5.53 -7.86 -6.58
N TYR A 5 -4.57 -8.76 -6.70
CA TYR A 5 -3.19 -8.46 -6.35
C TYR A 5 -2.22 -9.07 -7.35
N LEU A 6 -1.08 -8.42 -7.52
CA LEU A 6 0.06 -8.87 -8.31
C LEU A 6 1.28 -8.87 -7.40
N ILE A 7 2.18 -9.81 -7.62
CA ILE A 7 3.49 -9.82 -6.95
C ILE A 7 4.48 -9.25 -7.94
N LEU A 8 5.06 -8.08 -7.62
CA LEU A 8 5.85 -7.29 -8.55
C LEU A 8 7.34 -7.31 -8.21
N GLY A 9 8.16 -7.47 -9.26
CA GLY A 9 9.60 -7.32 -9.22
C GLY A 9 10.35 -8.33 -8.34
N GLU A 10 11.66 -8.14 -8.25
CA GLU A 10 12.57 -9.04 -7.52
C GLU A 10 12.34 -9.05 -5.99
N TYR A 11 11.79 -7.97 -5.44
CA TYR A 11 11.45 -7.90 -4.01
C TYR A 11 10.09 -8.54 -3.69
N GLN A 12 9.34 -8.99 -4.69
CA GLN A 12 8.04 -9.67 -4.54
C GLN A 12 7.04 -8.83 -3.75
N THR A 13 6.95 -7.55 -4.09
CA THR A 13 6.00 -6.62 -3.44
C THR A 13 4.57 -6.93 -3.88
N ASN A 14 3.68 -7.06 -2.92
CA ASN A 14 2.25 -7.22 -3.16
C ASN A 14 1.63 -5.87 -3.57
N CYS A 15 1.35 -5.71 -4.84
CA CYS A 15 0.58 -4.58 -5.37
C CYS A 15 -0.90 -4.94 -5.39
N TYR A 16 -1.76 -4.13 -4.77
CA TYR A 16 -3.19 -4.39 -4.72
C TYR A 16 -3.98 -3.44 -5.62
N VAL A 17 -4.96 -3.99 -6.34
CA VAL A 17 -5.90 -3.23 -7.18
C VAL A 17 -7.30 -3.36 -6.60
N LEU A 18 -7.83 -2.23 -6.12
CA LEU A 18 -9.11 -2.18 -5.41
C LEU A 18 -10.17 -1.51 -6.25
N ARG A 19 -11.37 -2.08 -6.26
CA ARG A 19 -12.53 -1.47 -6.91
C ARG A 19 -13.83 -1.90 -6.27
N LYS A 20 -14.89 -1.15 -6.52
CA LYS A 20 -16.24 -1.57 -6.15
C LYS A 20 -16.62 -2.83 -6.93
N GLU A 21 -17.22 -3.80 -6.26
CA GLU A 21 -17.77 -4.97 -6.92
C GLU A 21 -18.94 -4.58 -7.81
N SER A 22 -18.90 -4.95 -9.09
CA SER A 22 -19.97 -4.65 -10.04
C SER A 22 -21.05 -5.72 -9.97
N LEU A 23 -22.23 -5.37 -9.50
CA LEU A 23 -23.44 -6.21 -9.57
C LEU A 23 -23.99 -6.19 -11.01
N GLY A 24 -23.32 -6.87 -11.91
CA GLY A 24 -23.92 -7.50 -13.11
C GLY A 24 -24.59 -6.68 -14.20
N LEU A 25 -24.55 -5.35 -14.22
CA LEU A 25 -25.15 -4.55 -15.30
C LEU A 25 -24.23 -3.40 -15.74
N ARG A 26 -23.12 -3.74 -16.41
CA ARG A 26 -22.34 -2.73 -17.12
C ARG A 26 -22.57 -2.89 -18.62
N ASN A 27 -23.00 -1.81 -19.25
CA ASN A 27 -22.76 -1.62 -20.67
C ASN A 27 -21.23 -1.55 -20.83
N ASN A 28 -20.67 -2.49 -21.57
CA ASN A 28 -19.24 -2.84 -21.69
C ASN A 28 -18.31 -1.75 -22.27
N GLU A 29 -18.65 -0.46 -22.25
CA GLU A 29 -17.92 0.55 -23.01
C GLU A 29 -17.01 1.48 -22.19
N SER A 30 -17.22 1.62 -20.89
CA SER A 30 -16.38 2.48 -20.05
C SER A 30 -15.47 1.67 -19.10
N ALA A 31 -14.20 2.10 -18.99
CA ALA A 31 -13.28 1.56 -18.00
C ALA A 31 -13.83 1.75 -16.57
N GLN A 32 -13.51 0.82 -15.68
CA GLN A 32 -13.91 0.90 -14.28
C GLN A 32 -12.83 1.58 -13.46
N ASP A 33 -13.21 2.60 -12.69
CA ASP A 33 -12.30 3.23 -11.74
C ASP A 33 -11.83 2.24 -10.68
N CYS A 34 -10.53 2.31 -10.37
CA CYS A 34 -9.88 1.52 -9.34
C CYS A 34 -8.81 2.34 -8.59
N LEU A 35 -8.36 1.81 -7.46
CA LEU A 35 -7.22 2.29 -6.70
C LEU A 35 -6.09 1.28 -6.82
N VAL A 36 -4.86 1.76 -6.83
CA VAL A 36 -3.65 0.92 -6.79
C VAL A 36 -2.93 1.20 -5.47
N ILE A 37 -2.59 0.14 -4.73
CA ILE A 37 -1.74 0.25 -3.53
C ILE A 37 -0.38 -0.34 -3.87
N ASP A 38 0.68 0.41 -3.56
CA ASP A 38 2.09 0.02 -3.67
C ASP A 38 2.47 -0.57 -5.03
N PRO A 39 2.51 0.24 -6.11
CA PRO A 39 2.94 -0.20 -7.42
C PRO A 39 4.45 -0.43 -7.42
N GLY A 40 4.85 -1.66 -7.14
CA GLY A 40 6.24 -2.08 -7.01
C GLY A 40 7.08 -1.94 -8.29
N LEU A 41 8.25 -2.59 -8.27
CA LEU A 41 9.11 -2.70 -9.44
C LEU A 41 8.40 -3.43 -10.59
N GLU A 42 8.86 -3.21 -11.82
CA GLU A 42 8.33 -3.90 -13.02
C GLU A 42 6.84 -3.67 -13.28
N ALA A 43 6.40 -2.42 -13.13
CA ALA A 43 5.00 -2.01 -13.29
C ALA A 43 4.37 -2.33 -14.67
N GLY A 44 5.14 -2.87 -15.62
CA GLY A 44 4.63 -3.35 -16.92
C GLY A 44 3.52 -4.38 -16.76
N GLU A 45 3.70 -5.38 -15.89
CA GLU A 45 2.69 -6.40 -15.60
C GLU A 45 1.41 -5.80 -15.01
N LEU A 46 1.56 -4.80 -14.13
CA LEU A 46 0.42 -4.07 -13.56
C LEU A 46 -0.34 -3.30 -14.64
N ILE A 47 0.36 -2.61 -15.54
CA ILE A 47 -0.26 -1.86 -16.64
C ILE A 47 -1.01 -2.80 -17.59
N GLU A 48 -0.40 -3.93 -17.97
CA GLU A 48 -1.05 -4.96 -18.79
C GLU A 48 -2.31 -5.49 -18.11
N PHE A 49 -2.24 -5.80 -16.81
CA PHE A 49 -3.41 -6.23 -16.02
C PHE A 49 -4.54 -5.18 -16.03
N LEU A 50 -4.21 -3.90 -15.82
CA LEU A 50 -5.19 -2.81 -15.82
C LEU A 50 -5.86 -2.65 -17.20
N ASP A 51 -5.08 -2.72 -18.27
CA ASP A 51 -5.58 -2.61 -19.65
C ASP A 51 -6.47 -3.82 -20.02
N GLU A 52 -6.04 -5.05 -19.72
CA GLU A 52 -6.82 -6.28 -19.97
C GLU A 52 -8.16 -6.27 -19.22
N LYS A 53 -8.17 -5.79 -17.97
CA LYS A 53 -9.39 -5.71 -17.16
C LYS A 53 -10.22 -4.47 -17.43
N LYS A 54 -9.76 -3.57 -18.34
CA LYS A 54 -10.39 -2.27 -18.63
C LYS A 54 -10.59 -1.46 -17.34
N LEU A 55 -9.52 -1.32 -16.55
CA LEU A 55 -9.51 -0.56 -15.31
C LEU A 55 -8.85 0.80 -15.53
N ASN A 56 -9.42 1.83 -14.89
CA ASN A 56 -8.90 3.18 -14.87
C ASN A 56 -8.39 3.50 -13.45
N PRO A 57 -7.08 3.46 -13.20
CA PRO A 57 -6.55 3.79 -11.87
C PRO A 57 -6.67 5.30 -11.65
N VAL A 58 -7.50 5.71 -10.69
CA VAL A 58 -7.71 7.13 -10.34
C VAL A 58 -6.76 7.59 -9.24
N ALA A 59 -6.22 6.67 -8.46
CA ALA A 59 -5.24 6.97 -7.42
C ALA A 59 -4.27 5.82 -7.20
N VAL A 60 -3.02 6.20 -6.86
CA VAL A 60 -2.01 5.37 -6.20
C VAL A 60 -2.00 5.73 -4.73
N LEU A 61 -2.10 4.73 -3.86
CA LEU A 61 -2.01 4.86 -2.42
C LEU A 61 -0.73 4.16 -1.96
N LEU A 62 0.20 4.91 -1.40
CA LEU A 62 1.47 4.36 -0.94
C LEU A 62 1.42 4.14 0.57
N THR A 63 1.68 2.91 1.00
CA THR A 63 1.74 2.58 2.43
C THR A 63 2.97 3.20 3.08
N HIS A 64 4.06 3.30 2.33
CA HIS A 64 5.31 3.98 2.71
C HIS A 64 6.17 4.26 1.47
N GLY A 65 7.34 4.89 1.67
CA GLY A 65 8.14 5.42 0.56
C GLY A 65 9.35 4.60 0.14
N HIS A 66 9.52 3.32 0.51
CA HIS A 66 10.64 2.50 0.02
C HIS A 66 10.50 2.18 -1.46
N ILE A 67 11.67 2.03 -2.13
CA ILE A 67 11.77 1.89 -3.59
C ILE A 67 10.88 0.79 -4.15
N ASP A 68 10.83 -0.33 -3.50
CA ASP A 68 10.06 -1.49 -3.95
C ASP A 68 8.54 -1.31 -3.88
N HIS A 69 8.05 -0.29 -3.16
CA HIS A 69 6.63 0.11 -3.11
C HIS A 69 6.29 1.26 -4.05
N ILE A 70 7.27 2.12 -4.40
CA ILE A 70 7.02 3.35 -5.17
C ILE A 70 7.49 3.28 -6.62
N ALA A 71 8.26 2.26 -7.01
CA ALA A 71 8.96 2.24 -8.30
C ALA A 71 8.04 2.29 -9.53
N GLY A 72 6.82 1.78 -9.44
CA GLY A 72 5.83 1.83 -10.52
C GLY A 72 5.13 3.17 -10.70
N VAL A 73 5.27 4.10 -9.77
CA VAL A 73 4.55 5.40 -9.79
C VAL A 73 4.78 6.15 -11.09
N SER A 74 6.03 6.32 -11.51
CA SER A 74 6.34 7.06 -12.75
C SER A 74 5.76 6.39 -14.00
N ALA A 75 5.76 5.06 -14.07
CA ALA A 75 5.16 4.32 -15.18
C ALA A 75 3.64 4.50 -15.22
N LEU A 76 2.98 4.46 -14.06
CA LEU A 76 1.54 4.72 -13.97
C LEU A 76 1.18 6.16 -14.33
N ARG A 77 1.92 7.17 -13.88
CA ARG A 77 1.71 8.57 -14.27
C ARG A 77 1.88 8.79 -15.78
N ASN A 78 2.88 8.15 -16.38
CA ASN A 78 3.08 8.21 -17.84
C ASN A 78 1.90 7.60 -18.62
N ARG A 79 1.33 6.48 -18.14
CA ARG A 79 0.22 5.78 -18.80
C ARG A 79 -1.14 6.42 -18.49
N TYR A 80 -1.32 6.94 -17.26
CA TYR A 80 -2.56 7.53 -16.74
C TYR A 80 -2.25 8.93 -16.15
N PRO A 81 -2.15 10.00 -16.97
CA PRO A 81 -1.68 11.31 -16.53
C PRO A 81 -2.53 11.99 -15.45
N GLU A 82 -3.80 11.60 -15.32
CA GLU A 82 -4.71 12.15 -14.31
C GLU A 82 -4.65 11.42 -12.95
N ILE A 83 -3.85 10.34 -12.86
CA ILE A 83 -3.73 9.56 -11.63
C ILE A 83 -3.14 10.40 -10.49
N LYS A 84 -3.71 10.30 -9.30
CA LYS A 84 -3.23 11.03 -8.12
C LYS A 84 -2.43 10.11 -7.21
N VAL A 85 -1.32 10.59 -6.69
CA VAL A 85 -0.43 9.85 -5.77
C VAL A 85 -0.62 10.36 -4.35
N TYR A 86 -0.93 9.44 -3.46
CA TYR A 86 -1.19 9.67 -2.04
C TYR A 86 -0.12 8.98 -1.20
N ILE A 87 0.49 9.69 -0.28
CA ILE A 87 1.43 9.15 0.72
C ILE A 87 1.31 9.94 2.02
N HIS A 88 1.70 9.35 3.13
CA HIS A 88 1.77 10.09 4.39
C HIS A 88 2.84 11.18 4.34
N ASN A 89 2.54 12.36 4.90
CA ASN A 89 3.42 13.53 4.83
C ASN A 89 4.85 13.31 5.36
N LEU A 90 5.04 12.39 6.30
CA LEU A 90 6.37 12.07 6.85
C LEU A 90 7.23 11.20 5.93
N ASP A 91 6.63 10.54 4.93
CA ASP A 91 7.34 9.76 3.91
C ASP A 91 7.35 10.44 2.53
N ALA A 92 6.73 11.61 2.39
CA ALA A 92 6.62 12.32 1.11
C ALA A 92 7.99 12.59 0.46
N GLU A 93 9.00 12.96 1.25
CA GLU A 93 10.36 13.21 0.76
C GLU A 93 11.02 11.95 0.16
N MET A 94 10.59 10.76 0.56
CA MET A 94 11.11 9.50 0.02
C MET A 94 10.84 9.34 -1.48
N LEU A 95 9.81 9.98 -2.03
CA LEU A 95 9.52 9.95 -3.46
C LEU A 95 10.64 10.59 -4.30
N THR A 96 11.34 11.56 -3.74
CA THR A 96 12.33 12.39 -4.47
C THR A 96 13.76 12.24 -3.97
N GLU A 97 14.00 11.52 -2.86
CA GLU A 97 15.33 11.39 -2.25
C GLU A 97 15.80 9.91 -2.19
N PRO A 98 16.69 9.50 -3.13
CA PRO A 98 17.15 8.12 -3.25
C PRO A 98 17.83 7.53 -2.01
N LYS A 99 18.39 8.36 -1.15
CA LYS A 99 19.08 7.89 0.06
C LYS A 99 18.09 7.38 1.11
N ILE A 100 16.93 8.02 1.20
CA ILE A 100 15.92 7.65 2.20
C ILE A 100 14.91 6.64 1.68
N ASN A 101 14.66 6.61 0.35
CA ASN A 101 13.86 5.53 -0.25
C ASN A 101 14.63 4.24 -0.51
N LEU A 102 15.92 4.21 -0.15
CA LEU A 102 16.86 3.10 -0.25
C LEU A 102 17.33 2.75 -1.67
N SER A 103 16.84 3.40 -2.71
CA SER A 103 17.26 3.09 -4.10
C SER A 103 18.75 3.38 -4.35
N ALA A 104 19.34 4.34 -3.64
CA ALA A 104 20.78 4.57 -3.72
C ALA A 104 21.62 3.34 -3.32
N MET A 105 21.06 2.41 -2.53
CA MET A 105 21.73 1.18 -2.10
C MET A 105 21.62 0.05 -3.13
N THR A 106 20.72 0.15 -4.10
CA THR A 106 20.51 -0.87 -5.14
C THR A 106 21.40 -0.69 -6.37
N GLY A 107 22.21 0.38 -6.39
CA GLY A 107 23.07 0.72 -7.53
C GLY A 107 22.38 1.55 -8.62
N SER A 108 21.07 1.81 -8.50
CA SER A 108 20.29 2.63 -9.42
C SER A 108 19.40 3.59 -8.64
N ALA A 109 19.87 4.83 -8.49
CA ALA A 109 19.09 5.85 -7.80
C ALA A 109 17.74 6.08 -8.51
N PHE A 110 16.64 5.98 -7.77
CA PHE A 110 15.28 6.18 -8.26
C PHE A 110 14.66 7.41 -7.61
N VAL A 111 14.01 8.20 -8.44
CA VAL A 111 13.14 9.31 -8.00
C VAL A 111 11.86 9.27 -8.81
N THR A 112 10.79 9.74 -8.21
CA THR A 112 9.52 10.01 -8.89
C THR A 112 9.09 11.45 -8.60
N GLU A 113 7.98 11.87 -9.17
CA GLU A 113 7.39 13.17 -8.84
C GLU A 113 6.83 13.15 -7.41
N ALA A 114 6.77 14.33 -6.79
CA ALA A 114 6.14 14.49 -5.48
C ALA A 114 4.67 14.02 -5.49
N GLU A 115 4.15 13.78 -4.29
CA GLU A 115 2.76 13.40 -4.10
C GLU A 115 1.78 14.51 -4.53
N ASP A 116 0.59 14.10 -4.94
CA ASP A 116 -0.52 15.03 -5.17
C ASP A 116 -1.29 15.33 -3.88
N VAL A 117 -1.33 14.35 -2.96
CA VAL A 117 -2.08 14.44 -1.71
C VAL A 117 -1.28 13.87 -0.55
N SER A 118 -0.96 14.72 0.40
CA SER A 118 -0.37 14.32 1.68
C SER A 118 -1.43 13.76 2.64
N LEU A 119 -1.22 12.52 3.10
CA LEU A 119 -2.10 11.85 4.07
C LEU A 119 -1.62 12.05 5.51
N LYS A 120 -2.54 11.90 6.43
CA LYS A 120 -2.30 11.88 7.88
C LYS A 120 -3.26 10.92 8.59
N GLU A 121 -2.99 10.66 9.86
CA GLU A 121 -3.85 9.85 10.72
C GLU A 121 -5.32 10.26 10.64
N ARG A 122 -6.22 9.27 10.47
CA ARG A 122 -7.67 9.37 10.37
C ARG A 122 -8.24 10.03 9.12
N ASP A 123 -7.42 10.34 8.13
CA ASP A 123 -7.95 10.73 6.83
C ASP A 123 -8.80 9.60 6.24
N ILE A 124 -9.82 9.99 5.48
CA ILE A 124 -10.70 9.05 4.79
C ILE A 124 -10.49 9.23 3.30
N ILE A 125 -10.13 8.14 2.62
CA ILE A 125 -10.07 8.05 1.17
C ILE A 125 -11.38 7.42 0.71
N ASP A 126 -12.17 8.14 -0.08
CA ASP A 126 -13.45 7.67 -0.63
C ASP A 126 -13.43 7.88 -2.16
N LEU A 127 -12.85 6.90 -2.86
CA LEU A 127 -12.60 6.96 -4.30
C LEU A 127 -12.93 5.61 -4.94
N ALA A 128 -13.27 5.61 -6.23
CA ALA A 128 -13.60 4.40 -7.00
C ALA A 128 -14.69 3.51 -6.32
N GLY A 129 -15.49 4.10 -5.42
CA GLY A 129 -16.48 3.39 -4.60
C GLY A 129 -15.88 2.50 -3.52
N VAL A 130 -14.63 2.76 -3.15
CA VAL A 130 -13.89 2.12 -2.05
C VAL A 130 -13.63 3.17 -0.96
N LYS A 131 -13.89 2.81 0.30
CA LYS A 131 -13.67 3.68 1.45
C LYS A 131 -12.64 3.11 2.40
N LEU A 132 -11.55 3.87 2.60
CA LEU A 132 -10.41 3.47 3.42
C LEU A 132 -10.14 4.53 4.50
N LEU A 133 -9.93 4.07 5.74
CA LEU A 133 -9.45 4.89 6.84
C LEU A 133 -7.92 4.77 6.93
N VAL A 134 -7.23 5.89 6.98
CA VAL A 134 -5.78 5.94 7.19
C VAL A 134 -5.48 5.75 8.67
N LEU A 135 -4.70 4.73 8.98
CA LEU A 135 -4.11 4.47 10.28
C LEU A 135 -2.60 4.74 10.18
N HIS A 136 -2.08 5.72 10.89
CA HIS A 136 -0.64 5.97 10.94
C HIS A 136 0.03 4.89 11.78
N THR A 137 0.83 4.04 11.15
CA THR A 137 1.51 2.86 11.74
C THR A 137 3.03 2.97 11.56
N PRO A 138 3.68 3.98 12.20
CA PRO A 138 5.11 4.21 12.06
C PRO A 138 5.95 3.11 12.69
N GLY A 139 7.21 3.03 12.24
CA GLY A 139 8.22 2.16 12.83
C GLY A 139 9.02 1.37 11.81
N HIS A 140 8.46 0.96 10.69
CA HIS A 140 9.21 0.55 9.50
C HIS A 140 9.78 1.77 8.80
N THR A 141 8.92 2.75 8.52
CA THR A 141 9.27 4.13 8.17
C THR A 141 8.58 5.12 9.11
N PRO A 142 9.00 6.39 9.14
CA PRO A 142 8.32 7.42 9.93
C PRO A 142 6.89 7.69 9.50
N GLY A 143 6.60 7.60 8.20
CA GLY A 143 5.29 7.86 7.60
C GLY A 143 4.53 6.59 7.22
N GLY A 144 4.93 5.42 7.69
CA GLY A 144 4.22 4.17 7.41
C GLY A 144 2.75 4.24 7.81
N ILE A 145 1.85 3.83 6.90
CA ILE A 145 0.41 3.80 7.13
C ILE A 145 -0.18 2.43 6.83
N SER A 146 -1.31 2.16 7.49
CA SER A 146 -2.20 1.06 7.14
C SER A 146 -3.54 1.62 6.65
N LEU A 147 -4.12 0.99 5.63
CA LEU A 147 -5.35 1.43 4.98
C LEU A 147 -6.48 0.45 5.32
N TYR A 148 -7.40 0.87 6.18
CA TYR A 148 -8.46 0.01 6.72
C TYR A 148 -9.82 0.26 6.06
N SER A 149 -10.40 -0.78 5.46
CA SER A 149 -11.81 -0.81 5.07
C SER A 149 -12.64 -1.50 6.14
N LYS A 150 -13.38 -0.71 6.92
CA LYS A 150 -14.29 -1.24 7.95
C LYS A 150 -15.44 -2.03 7.33
N GLU A 151 -15.94 -1.57 6.19
CA GLU A 151 -17.09 -2.18 5.52
C GLU A 151 -16.77 -3.57 4.95
N ASP A 152 -15.52 -3.75 4.51
CA ASP A 152 -15.07 -5.02 3.90
C ASP A 152 -14.29 -5.91 4.88
N GLY A 153 -14.00 -5.41 6.10
CA GLY A 153 -13.25 -6.15 7.11
C GLY A 153 -11.80 -6.47 6.70
N VAL A 154 -11.14 -5.52 6.02
CA VAL A 154 -9.78 -5.72 5.49
C VAL A 154 -8.86 -4.55 5.82
N VAL A 155 -7.56 -4.81 6.00
CA VAL A 155 -6.54 -3.78 6.20
C VAL A 155 -5.29 -4.08 5.37
N PHE A 156 -4.82 -3.09 4.61
CA PHE A 156 -3.55 -3.14 3.86
C PHE A 156 -2.49 -2.47 4.72
N VAL A 157 -1.47 -3.20 5.13
CA VAL A 157 -0.56 -2.76 6.20
C VAL A 157 0.85 -2.41 5.71
N GLY A 158 1.13 -2.54 4.40
CA GLY A 158 2.49 -2.40 3.89
C GLY A 158 3.44 -3.28 4.69
N ASP A 159 4.56 -2.71 5.12
CA ASP A 159 5.60 -3.42 5.86
C ASP A 159 5.50 -3.22 7.38
N THR A 160 4.27 -3.17 7.90
CA THR A 160 4.04 -3.06 9.35
C THR A 160 3.91 -4.44 10.00
N LEU A 161 3.06 -5.32 9.47
CA LEU A 161 2.74 -6.64 10.04
C LEU A 161 2.69 -7.68 8.92
N PHE A 162 3.40 -8.79 9.10
CA PHE A 162 3.41 -9.94 8.21
C PHE A 162 2.87 -11.19 8.91
N ALA A 163 2.55 -12.23 8.13
CA ALA A 163 2.23 -13.52 8.72
C ALA A 163 3.42 -14.04 9.53
N ASP A 164 3.22 -14.24 10.83
CA ASP A 164 4.21 -14.67 11.82
C ASP A 164 5.47 -13.78 11.91
N SER A 165 5.39 -12.51 11.44
CA SER A 165 6.54 -11.59 11.44
C SER A 165 6.11 -10.12 11.49
N ILE A 166 7.10 -9.23 11.49
CA ILE A 166 6.94 -7.77 11.39
C ILE A 166 7.92 -7.19 10.37
N GLY A 167 7.64 -5.99 9.89
CA GLY A 167 8.57 -5.24 9.07
C GLY A 167 9.90 -4.97 9.78
N ARG A 168 10.98 -4.90 9.02
CA ARG A 168 12.29 -4.54 9.57
C ARG A 168 12.33 -3.08 10.00
N THR A 169 13.18 -2.79 10.97
CA THR A 169 13.25 -1.48 11.64
C THR A 169 14.67 -0.94 11.76
N ASP A 170 15.60 -1.52 11.01
CA ASP A 170 17.03 -1.20 11.03
C ASP A 170 17.46 -0.24 9.92
N PHE A 171 16.52 0.22 9.09
CA PHE A 171 16.73 1.26 8.10
C PHE A 171 16.59 2.67 8.71
N PRO A 172 17.13 3.72 8.03
CA PRO A 172 17.01 5.09 8.50
C PRO A 172 15.54 5.48 8.78
N GLY A 173 15.29 6.01 9.97
CA GLY A 173 13.93 6.35 10.40
C GLY A 173 13.15 5.20 11.04
N GLY A 174 13.67 3.96 10.98
CA GLY A 174 13.05 2.80 11.60
C GLY A 174 13.13 2.79 13.11
N SER A 175 12.14 2.16 13.78
CA SER A 175 12.06 2.03 15.23
C SER A 175 11.23 0.81 15.63
N THR A 176 11.87 -0.20 16.20
CA THR A 176 11.17 -1.42 16.65
C THR A 176 10.10 -1.11 17.69
N SER A 177 10.39 -0.23 18.65
CA SER A 177 9.43 0.12 19.70
C SER A 177 8.19 0.82 19.13
N GLN A 178 8.35 1.69 18.12
CA GLN A 178 7.24 2.33 17.44
C GLN A 178 6.43 1.32 16.62
N LEU A 179 7.09 0.42 15.87
CA LEU A 179 6.41 -0.59 15.07
C LEU A 179 5.55 -1.51 15.93
N LEU A 180 6.11 -2.02 17.02
CA LEU A 180 5.36 -2.85 17.98
C LEU A 180 4.20 -2.08 18.63
N GLY A 181 4.42 -0.80 18.96
CA GLY A 181 3.36 0.10 19.46
C GLY A 181 2.25 0.28 18.41
N SER A 182 2.61 0.55 17.16
CA SER A 182 1.67 0.70 16.05
C SER A 182 0.78 -0.53 15.87
N VAL A 183 1.36 -1.72 15.90
CA VAL A 183 0.59 -2.96 15.79
C VAL A 183 -0.34 -3.14 16.99
N ARG A 184 0.14 -3.01 18.23
CA ARG A 184 -0.68 -3.20 19.44
C ARG A 184 -1.81 -2.18 19.56
N GLU A 185 -1.53 -0.91 19.29
CA GLU A 185 -2.45 0.19 19.56
C GLU A 185 -3.41 0.49 18.39
N LYS A 186 -3.04 0.08 17.16
CA LYS A 186 -3.84 0.34 15.97
C LYS A 186 -4.39 -0.96 15.36
N LEU A 187 -3.53 -1.90 14.96
CA LEU A 187 -3.95 -3.08 14.23
C LEU A 187 -4.66 -4.09 15.14
N PHE A 188 -4.11 -4.38 16.31
CA PHE A 188 -4.71 -5.33 17.26
C PHE A 188 -5.98 -4.82 17.96
N THR A 189 -6.38 -3.56 17.70
CA THR A 189 -7.68 -3.03 18.12
C THR A 189 -8.79 -3.26 17.10
N LEU A 190 -8.42 -3.69 15.89
CA LEU A 190 -9.38 -4.04 14.84
C LEU A 190 -10.10 -5.37 15.20
N PRO A 191 -11.27 -5.63 14.61
CA PRO A 191 -11.97 -6.91 14.78
C PRO A 191 -11.07 -8.09 14.42
N GLU A 192 -11.17 -9.19 15.15
CA GLU A 192 -10.28 -10.35 15.01
C GLU A 192 -10.36 -11.02 13.64
N GLU A 193 -11.51 -10.99 13.00
CA GLU A 193 -11.76 -11.49 11.66
C GLU A 193 -11.19 -10.61 10.54
N THR A 194 -10.65 -9.42 10.86
CA THR A 194 -10.08 -8.50 9.85
C THR A 194 -8.95 -9.19 9.10
N GLN A 195 -9.08 -9.27 7.77
CA GLN A 195 -8.03 -9.78 6.89
C GLN A 195 -6.91 -8.74 6.78
N VAL A 196 -5.67 -9.21 6.92
CA VAL A 196 -4.46 -8.39 6.83
C VAL A 196 -3.75 -8.68 5.51
N TYR A 197 -3.57 -7.64 4.70
CA TYR A 197 -2.88 -7.69 3.42
C TYR A 197 -1.54 -6.96 3.53
N PRO A 198 -0.42 -7.69 3.64
CA PRO A 198 0.91 -7.11 3.83
C PRO A 198 1.56 -6.66 2.51
N GLY A 199 2.64 -5.87 2.60
CA GLY A 199 3.48 -5.50 1.47
C GLY A 199 4.24 -6.67 0.87
N HIS A 200 4.53 -7.70 1.67
CA HIS A 200 5.22 -8.93 1.23
C HIS A 200 4.62 -10.18 1.86
N GLY A 201 4.72 -11.30 1.13
CA GLY A 201 4.29 -12.59 1.62
C GLY A 201 2.77 -12.79 1.65
N PRO A 202 2.27 -13.79 2.38
CA PRO A 202 0.86 -14.16 2.36
C PRO A 202 0.01 -13.24 3.25
N ALA A 203 -1.29 -13.16 2.92
CA ALA A 203 -2.29 -12.56 3.78
C ALA A 203 -2.47 -13.37 5.08
N THR A 204 -2.90 -12.67 6.15
CA THR A 204 -3.18 -13.25 7.47
C THR A 204 -4.44 -12.61 8.07
N THR A 205 -4.68 -12.78 9.37
CA THR A 205 -5.76 -12.14 10.11
C THR A 205 -5.27 -11.53 11.41
N ILE A 206 -6.00 -10.56 11.93
CA ILE A 206 -5.70 -9.98 13.25
C ILE A 206 -5.71 -11.05 14.34
N ALA A 207 -6.65 -12.00 14.29
CA ALA A 207 -6.70 -13.12 15.26
C ALA A 207 -5.44 -13.99 15.22
N ALA A 208 -4.99 -14.38 14.01
CA ALA A 208 -3.81 -15.22 13.84
C ALA A 208 -2.55 -14.55 14.40
N GLU A 209 -2.34 -13.26 14.06
CA GLU A 209 -1.16 -12.54 14.48
C GLU A 209 -1.17 -12.24 16.01
N LYS A 210 -2.33 -11.98 16.60
CA LYS A 210 -2.44 -11.88 18.07
C LYS A 210 -2.08 -13.18 18.78
N ALA A 211 -2.42 -14.32 18.18
CA ALA A 211 -2.24 -15.62 18.82
C ALA A 211 -0.84 -16.22 18.61
N HIS A 212 -0.22 -15.98 17.47
CA HIS A 212 0.94 -16.76 17.02
C HIS A 212 2.16 -15.93 16.63
N ASN A 213 2.02 -14.62 16.38
CA ASN A 213 3.15 -13.80 15.98
C ASN A 213 4.21 -13.72 17.08
N PRO A 214 5.46 -14.15 16.84
CA PRO A 214 6.49 -14.28 17.89
C PRO A 214 7.00 -12.94 18.44
N PHE A 215 6.59 -11.80 17.88
CA PHE A 215 6.97 -10.47 18.32
C PHE A 215 6.01 -9.85 19.36
N PHE A 216 4.88 -10.51 19.66
CA PHE A 216 3.81 -9.97 20.53
C PHE A 216 3.39 -10.85 21.73
#